data_f5fae0178cc627b458d37bba43ce48da
#
_entry.id   f5fae0178cc627b458d37bba43ce48da
#
_cell.length_a   1.000
_cell.length_b   1.000
_cell.length_c   1.000
_cell.angle_alpha   90.00
_cell.angle_beta   90.00
_cell.angle_gamma   90.00
#
_symmetry.space_group_name_H-M   'P 1'
#
loop_
_entity.id
_entity.type
_entity.pdbx_description
1 polymer ?
#
loop_
_entity_poly.entity_id
_entity_poly.type
_entity_poly.pdbx_seq_one_letter_code
_entity_poly.pdbx_strand_id
1 'polypeptide(L)'
;RNHIEGGGIFKAWNASFELAIWNYIMVTRYGWPVLKIEQCRCSMAAAGAMSLPLGLDKAAKALSLDIKKDAVGYKLMLRMSRPRKVTDVGEVIWWTDPERLKRLYYYCKQDVEVERSVDKKTRALKDSEQEIWELDQKINNRGVPVDMDSVVAAIRWCAKERDRLNDKMFEITEGRVRGCEDIIGLRKFSGFNSVAKSEIDKHIATAEGDILEAIQLRRDYAKTSTKKLEAFERGTMPDDRMKGIFQFYGAPSTGRWAGRRVQPQNFPRPTCSQEEIERRIEERDMGSLQGVADCLRGMIAAPKGQELICADFSSIEA
;
A
#
# COMPACT_ATOMS: atom_id res chain seq x y z
N ARG A 1 -1.74 -30.68 -11.12
CA ARG A 1 -1.08 -30.39 -12.41
C ARG A 1 -2.04 -30.71 -13.56
N ASN A 2 -2.37 -31.96 -13.80
CA ASN A 2 -3.24 -32.42 -14.89
C ASN A 2 -4.58 -31.67 -14.99
N HIS A 3 -5.18 -31.27 -13.84
CA HIS A 3 -6.41 -30.47 -13.81
C HIS A 3 -6.23 -29.13 -14.49
N ILE A 4 -5.11 -28.42 -14.22
CA ILE A 4 -4.82 -27.10 -14.80
C ILE A 4 -4.42 -27.22 -16.27
N GLU A 5 -3.63 -28.23 -16.64
CA GLU A 5 -3.27 -28.53 -18.03
C GLU A 5 -4.51 -28.84 -18.88
N GLY A 6 -5.49 -29.54 -18.30
CA GLY A 6 -6.79 -29.80 -18.92
C GLY A 6 -7.78 -28.64 -18.94
N GLY A 7 -7.33 -27.40 -18.58
CA GLY A 7 -8.21 -26.22 -18.57
C GLY A 7 -9.09 -26.10 -17.32
N GLY A 8 -8.82 -26.87 -16.27
CA GLY A 8 -9.58 -26.86 -15.03
C GLY A 8 -9.53 -25.50 -14.29
N ILE A 9 -10.58 -25.23 -13.52
CA ILE A 9 -10.73 -24.00 -12.74
C ILE A 9 -10.01 -24.13 -11.39
N PHE A 10 -9.24 -23.12 -11.03
CA PHE A 10 -8.60 -22.95 -9.75
C PHE A 10 -9.34 -21.87 -8.95
N LYS A 11 -9.76 -22.19 -7.74
CA LYS A 11 -10.46 -21.24 -6.85
C LYS A 11 -9.67 -21.05 -5.56
N ALA A 12 -9.54 -19.81 -5.11
CA ALA A 12 -8.86 -19.47 -3.86
C ALA A 12 -9.40 -18.19 -3.24
N TRP A 13 -9.22 -18.05 -1.92
CA TRP A 13 -9.44 -16.77 -1.20
C TRP A 13 -8.27 -15.84 -1.50
N ASN A 14 -8.55 -14.71 -2.16
CA ASN A 14 -7.52 -13.81 -2.69
C ASN A 14 -6.64 -14.46 -3.78
N ALA A 15 -7.28 -15.04 -4.79
CA ALA A 15 -6.66 -15.83 -5.84
C ALA A 15 -5.46 -15.17 -6.55
N SER A 16 -5.33 -13.85 -6.48
CA SER A 16 -4.15 -13.12 -6.96
C SER A 16 -2.86 -13.50 -6.25
N PHE A 17 -2.93 -13.82 -4.96
CA PHE A 17 -1.76 -14.28 -4.21
C PHE A 17 -1.32 -15.67 -4.67
N GLU A 18 -2.25 -16.61 -4.75
CA GLU A 18 -1.97 -17.97 -5.24
C GLU A 18 -1.50 -17.96 -6.69
N LEU A 19 -2.10 -17.13 -7.56
CA LEU A 19 -1.68 -16.96 -8.95
C LEU A 19 -0.21 -16.51 -9.04
N ALA A 20 0.19 -15.57 -8.20
CA ALA A 20 1.57 -15.09 -8.14
C ALA A 20 2.52 -16.19 -7.64
N ILE A 21 2.21 -16.87 -6.52
CA ILE A 21 3.03 -17.98 -6.00
C ILE A 21 3.10 -19.10 -7.02
N TRP A 22 1.98 -19.46 -7.66
CA TRP A 22 1.92 -20.51 -8.68
C TRP A 22 2.87 -20.20 -9.83
N ASN A 23 2.71 -19.04 -10.48
CA ASN A 23 3.45 -18.73 -11.69
C ASN A 23 4.92 -18.35 -11.42
N TYR A 24 5.22 -17.59 -10.35
CA TYR A 24 6.59 -17.14 -10.08
C TYR A 24 7.43 -18.13 -9.25
N ILE A 25 6.80 -19.04 -8.51
CA ILE A 25 7.54 -20.01 -7.68
C ILE A 25 7.34 -21.43 -8.17
N MET A 26 6.07 -21.88 -8.30
CA MET A 26 5.81 -23.31 -8.60
C MET A 26 6.17 -23.67 -10.04
N VAL A 27 5.87 -22.78 -10.99
CA VAL A 27 6.28 -22.97 -12.40
C VAL A 27 7.80 -22.94 -12.50
N THR A 28 8.45 -21.89 -11.97
CA THR A 28 9.90 -21.66 -12.16
C THR A 28 10.78 -22.65 -11.41
N ARG A 29 10.42 -23.04 -10.17
CA ARG A 29 11.25 -23.92 -9.34
C ARG A 29 10.88 -25.40 -9.43
N TYR A 30 9.61 -25.70 -9.72
CA TYR A 30 9.10 -27.07 -9.63
C TYR A 30 8.47 -27.58 -10.94
N GLY A 31 8.55 -26.81 -12.03
CA GLY A 31 8.05 -27.20 -13.35
C GLY A 31 6.55 -27.47 -13.39
N TRP A 32 5.77 -26.68 -12.64
CA TRP A 32 4.31 -26.77 -12.70
C TRP A 32 3.79 -26.14 -13.99
N PRO A 33 2.61 -26.51 -14.49
CA PRO A 33 1.98 -25.86 -15.63
C PRO A 33 1.64 -24.40 -15.27
N VAL A 34 1.66 -23.53 -16.26
CA VAL A 34 1.27 -22.11 -16.08
C VAL A 34 -0.21 -22.06 -15.73
N LEU A 35 -0.54 -21.33 -14.68
CA LEU A 35 -1.92 -21.02 -14.29
C LEU A 35 -2.34 -19.73 -15.00
N LYS A 36 -3.35 -19.82 -15.88
CA LYS A 36 -3.91 -18.67 -16.59
C LYS A 36 -4.88 -17.89 -15.70
N ILE A 37 -4.97 -16.59 -15.89
CA ILE A 37 -5.89 -15.71 -15.12
C ILE A 37 -7.34 -16.18 -15.33
N GLU A 38 -7.70 -16.56 -16.54
CA GLU A 38 -9.02 -17.02 -16.94
C GLU A 38 -9.44 -18.34 -16.23
N GLN A 39 -8.48 -19.13 -15.77
CA GLN A 39 -8.72 -20.33 -14.96
C GLN A 39 -8.93 -20.02 -13.47
N CYS A 40 -8.72 -18.78 -13.04
CA CYS A 40 -8.83 -18.41 -11.63
C CYS A 40 -10.24 -17.90 -11.27
N ARG A 41 -10.68 -18.26 -10.07
CA ARG A 41 -11.89 -17.70 -9.43
C ARG A 41 -11.52 -17.24 -8.02
N CYS A 42 -11.93 -16.04 -7.65
CA CYS A 42 -11.58 -15.44 -6.36
C CYS A 42 -12.79 -15.43 -5.42
N SER A 43 -12.78 -16.29 -4.40
CA SER A 43 -13.84 -16.36 -3.39
C SER A 43 -13.95 -15.06 -2.57
N MET A 44 -12.82 -14.34 -2.38
CA MET A 44 -12.83 -13.03 -1.74
C MET A 44 -13.53 -11.97 -2.59
N ALA A 45 -13.33 -11.97 -3.91
CA ALA A 45 -14.02 -11.06 -4.82
C ALA A 45 -15.54 -11.35 -4.85
N ALA A 46 -15.92 -12.64 -4.90
CA ALA A 46 -17.32 -13.07 -4.81
C ALA A 46 -17.97 -12.61 -3.47
N ALA A 47 -17.26 -12.74 -2.37
CA ALA A 47 -17.72 -12.22 -1.06
C ALA A 47 -17.86 -10.69 -1.07
N GLY A 48 -16.91 -9.97 -1.66
CA GLY A 48 -16.96 -8.51 -1.83
C GLY A 48 -18.15 -8.04 -2.64
N ALA A 49 -18.49 -8.75 -3.74
CA ALA A 49 -19.67 -8.47 -4.55
C ALA A 49 -21.01 -8.63 -3.79
N MET A 50 -20.99 -9.40 -2.69
CA MET A 50 -22.12 -9.53 -1.76
C MET A 50 -22.01 -8.58 -0.55
N SER A 51 -21.16 -7.56 -0.59
CA SER A 51 -20.87 -6.63 0.50
C SER A 51 -20.38 -7.32 1.79
N LEU A 52 -19.82 -8.51 1.69
CA LEU A 52 -19.23 -9.21 2.83
C LEU A 52 -17.81 -8.69 3.10
N PRO A 53 -17.33 -8.81 4.33
CA PRO A 53 -15.95 -8.44 4.67
C PRO A 53 -14.93 -9.25 3.86
N LEU A 54 -13.85 -8.59 3.38
CA LEU A 54 -12.80 -9.23 2.58
C LEU A 54 -11.82 -10.10 3.41
N GLY A 55 -11.89 -10.07 4.73
CA GLY A 55 -11.12 -10.98 5.58
C GLY A 55 -11.88 -12.30 5.74
N LEU A 56 -11.26 -13.44 5.44
CA LEU A 56 -11.89 -14.77 5.49
C LEU A 56 -12.58 -15.05 6.84
N ASP A 57 -11.92 -14.77 7.97
CA ASP A 57 -12.51 -14.92 9.32
C ASP A 57 -13.75 -14.03 9.51
N LYS A 58 -13.69 -12.79 9.03
CA LYS A 58 -14.81 -11.83 9.13
C LYS A 58 -15.98 -12.24 8.23
N ALA A 59 -15.69 -12.73 7.01
CA ALA A 59 -16.71 -13.23 6.09
C ALA A 59 -17.40 -14.48 6.67
N ALA A 60 -16.64 -15.42 7.22
CA ALA A 60 -17.19 -16.61 7.87
C ALA A 60 -18.11 -16.24 9.06
N LYS A 61 -17.70 -15.26 9.88
CA LYS A 61 -18.54 -14.74 10.98
C LYS A 61 -19.80 -14.05 10.48
N ALA A 62 -19.70 -13.22 9.45
CA ALA A 62 -20.84 -12.53 8.86
C ALA A 62 -21.88 -13.51 8.26
N LEU A 63 -21.42 -14.66 7.78
CA LEU A 63 -22.27 -15.76 7.29
C LEU A 63 -22.74 -16.73 8.37
N SER A 64 -22.43 -16.45 9.65
CA SER A 64 -22.77 -17.29 10.80
C SER A 64 -22.32 -18.75 10.63
N LEU A 65 -21.11 -18.97 10.11
CA LEU A 65 -20.54 -20.29 9.93
C LEU A 65 -19.97 -20.81 11.27
N ASP A 66 -20.25 -22.07 11.58
CA ASP A 66 -19.72 -22.73 12.80
C ASP A 66 -18.21 -22.97 12.73
N ILE A 67 -17.66 -23.01 11.50
CA ILE A 67 -16.24 -23.24 11.28
C ILE A 67 -15.45 -21.97 11.55
N LYS A 68 -14.44 -22.05 12.43
CA LYS A 68 -13.64 -20.91 12.85
C LYS A 68 -12.21 -21.00 12.30
N LYS A 69 -11.65 -19.84 12.01
CA LYS A 69 -10.24 -19.73 11.68
C LYS A 69 -9.35 -20.09 12.86
N ASP A 70 -8.27 -20.81 12.60
CA ASP A 70 -7.29 -21.23 13.59
C ASP A 70 -6.35 -20.08 13.98
N ALA A 71 -6.67 -19.39 15.07
CA ALA A 71 -5.88 -18.25 15.54
C ALA A 71 -4.45 -18.62 15.99
N VAL A 72 -4.25 -19.83 16.50
CA VAL A 72 -2.92 -20.32 16.92
C VAL A 72 -2.06 -20.60 15.69
N GLY A 73 -2.64 -21.30 14.70
CA GLY A 73 -1.99 -21.54 13.41
C GLY A 73 -1.66 -20.26 12.68
N TYR A 74 -2.52 -19.25 12.73
CA TYR A 74 -2.25 -17.93 12.17
C TYR A 74 -1.02 -17.24 12.77
N LYS A 75 -0.90 -17.26 14.12
CA LYS A 75 0.31 -16.72 14.79
C LYS A 75 1.57 -17.49 14.42
N LEU A 76 1.47 -18.81 14.29
CA LEU A 76 2.58 -19.66 13.86
C LEU A 76 2.98 -19.32 12.41
N MET A 77 2.02 -19.19 11.50
CA MET A 77 2.25 -18.79 10.11
C MET A 77 2.99 -17.46 10.02
N LEU A 78 2.53 -16.43 10.74
CA LEU A 78 3.20 -15.11 10.78
C LEU A 78 4.64 -15.20 11.30
N ARG A 79 4.88 -16.08 12.29
CA ARG A 79 6.23 -16.31 12.83
C ARG A 79 7.11 -17.02 11.82
N MET A 80 6.61 -18.06 11.16
CA MET A 80 7.37 -18.86 10.19
C MET A 80 7.57 -18.17 8.86
N SER A 81 6.78 -17.13 8.53
CA SER A 81 6.95 -16.27 7.36
C SER A 81 8.15 -15.31 7.48
N ARG A 82 8.80 -15.28 8.63
CA ARG A 82 10.00 -14.46 8.86
C ARG A 82 11.20 -15.38 9.11
N PRO A 83 12.41 -14.98 8.71
CA PRO A 83 13.61 -15.70 9.06
C PRO A 83 13.68 -15.99 10.57
N ARG A 84 14.14 -17.17 10.93
CA ARG A 84 14.45 -17.50 12.32
C ARG A 84 15.64 -16.67 12.82
N LYS A 85 16.65 -16.50 11.97
CA LYS A 85 17.86 -15.74 12.22
C LYS A 85 18.45 -15.27 10.89
N VAL A 86 19.05 -14.09 10.89
CA VAL A 86 19.99 -13.66 9.87
C VAL A 86 21.36 -13.62 10.53
N THR A 87 22.36 -14.28 9.95
CA THR A 87 23.73 -14.30 10.48
C THR A 87 24.44 -12.99 10.20
N ASP A 88 25.56 -12.75 10.86
CA ASP A 88 26.37 -11.54 10.67
C ASP A 88 26.96 -11.44 9.24
N VAL A 89 27.03 -12.56 8.53
CA VAL A 89 27.44 -12.65 7.12
C VAL A 89 26.24 -12.60 6.14
N GLY A 90 25.03 -12.30 6.63
CA GLY A 90 23.83 -12.16 5.80
C GLY A 90 23.13 -13.46 5.42
N GLU A 91 23.54 -14.61 5.92
CA GLU A 91 22.88 -15.89 5.68
C GLU A 91 21.51 -15.93 6.38
N VAL A 92 20.49 -16.34 5.64
CA VAL A 92 19.09 -16.42 6.12
C VAL A 92 18.76 -17.84 6.56
N ILE A 93 18.53 -18.03 7.85
CA ILE A 93 18.13 -19.32 8.44
C ILE A 93 16.62 -19.34 8.63
N TRP A 94 15.97 -20.30 7.99
CA TRP A 94 14.52 -20.51 8.08
C TRP A 94 14.13 -21.52 9.16
N TRP A 95 12.85 -21.58 9.46
CA TRP A 95 12.25 -22.57 10.34
C TRP A 95 12.10 -23.90 9.62
N THR A 96 12.77 -24.94 10.11
CA THR A 96 12.76 -26.29 9.52
C THR A 96 12.24 -27.36 10.49
N ASP A 97 11.74 -26.95 11.65
CA ASP A 97 11.22 -27.82 12.68
C ASP A 97 10.00 -28.63 12.16
N PRO A 98 10.06 -29.99 12.15
CA PRO A 98 9.03 -30.82 11.54
C PRO A 98 7.65 -30.68 12.21
N GLU A 99 7.59 -30.51 13.53
CA GLU A 99 6.32 -30.39 14.25
C GLU A 99 5.65 -29.04 13.95
N ARG A 100 6.43 -27.98 13.81
CA ARG A 100 5.92 -26.67 13.37
C ARG A 100 5.43 -26.70 11.93
N LEU A 101 6.14 -27.36 11.03
CA LEU A 101 5.71 -27.54 9.65
C LEU A 101 4.42 -28.35 9.58
N LYS A 102 4.31 -29.46 10.31
CA LYS A 102 3.09 -30.26 10.43
C LYS A 102 1.91 -29.43 10.93
N ARG A 103 2.14 -28.60 11.95
CA ARG A 103 1.13 -27.70 12.51
C ARG A 103 0.73 -26.60 11.50
N LEU A 104 1.67 -26.10 10.71
CA LEU A 104 1.41 -25.14 9.63
C LEU A 104 0.57 -25.76 8.52
N TYR A 105 0.85 -27.01 8.12
CA TYR A 105 0.04 -27.72 7.13
C TYR A 105 -1.40 -27.96 7.61
N TYR A 106 -1.57 -28.26 8.91
CA TYR A 106 -2.91 -28.33 9.49
C TYR A 106 -3.64 -27.00 9.40
N TYR A 107 -2.96 -25.87 9.73
CA TYR A 107 -3.50 -24.54 9.59
C TYR A 107 -3.93 -24.24 8.13
N CYS A 108 -3.10 -24.57 7.14
CA CYS A 108 -3.45 -24.38 5.74
C CYS A 108 -4.69 -25.19 5.33
N LYS A 109 -4.81 -26.41 5.79
CA LYS A 109 -6.02 -27.24 5.54
C LYS A 109 -7.25 -26.60 6.16
N GLN A 110 -7.15 -26.14 7.39
CA GLN A 110 -8.26 -25.48 8.07
C GLN A 110 -8.70 -24.20 7.34
N ASP A 111 -7.76 -23.37 6.87
CA ASP A 111 -8.10 -22.16 6.10
C ASP A 111 -8.83 -22.52 4.80
N VAL A 112 -8.44 -23.59 4.09
CA VAL A 112 -9.15 -24.09 2.90
C VAL A 112 -10.56 -24.55 3.23
N GLU A 113 -10.80 -25.26 4.34
CA GLU A 113 -12.14 -25.67 4.74
C GLU A 113 -13.03 -24.49 5.14
N VAL A 114 -12.47 -23.47 5.77
CA VAL A 114 -13.19 -22.21 6.04
C VAL A 114 -13.58 -21.55 4.72
N GLU A 115 -12.64 -21.42 3.79
CA GLU A 115 -12.90 -20.86 2.46
C GLU A 115 -14.02 -21.63 1.71
N ARG A 116 -13.91 -22.95 1.65
CA ARG A 116 -14.93 -23.80 1.02
C ARG A 116 -16.32 -23.61 1.62
N SER A 117 -16.38 -23.38 2.92
CA SER A 117 -17.63 -23.14 3.64
C SER A 117 -18.22 -21.77 3.32
N VAL A 118 -17.37 -20.74 3.20
CA VAL A 118 -17.77 -19.40 2.75
C VAL A 118 -18.23 -19.48 1.27
N ASP A 119 -17.45 -20.11 0.40
CA ASP A 119 -17.74 -20.21 -1.03
C ASP A 119 -19.11 -20.89 -1.31
N LYS A 120 -19.48 -21.92 -0.54
CA LYS A 120 -20.80 -22.56 -0.63
C LYS A 120 -21.97 -21.63 -0.28
N LYS A 121 -21.72 -20.56 0.45
CA LYS A 121 -22.72 -19.57 0.88
C LYS A 121 -22.69 -18.29 0.05
N THR A 122 -21.65 -18.10 -0.75
CA THR A 122 -21.53 -16.95 -1.64
C THR A 122 -21.96 -17.32 -3.06
N ARG A 123 -22.39 -16.30 -3.81
CA ARG A 123 -22.65 -16.46 -5.26
C ARG A 123 -21.35 -16.24 -6.01
N ALA A 124 -21.13 -17.01 -7.07
CA ALA A 124 -20.06 -16.72 -8.00
C ALA A 124 -20.24 -15.32 -8.62
N LEU A 125 -19.15 -14.69 -9.02
CA LEU A 125 -19.23 -13.47 -9.83
C LEU A 125 -20.02 -13.77 -11.11
N LYS A 126 -20.79 -12.79 -11.58
CA LYS A 126 -21.38 -12.84 -12.94
C LYS A 126 -20.25 -12.81 -13.97
N ASP A 127 -20.49 -13.30 -15.17
CA ASP A 127 -19.45 -13.35 -16.20
C ASP A 127 -18.83 -11.97 -16.48
N SER A 128 -19.65 -10.91 -16.56
CA SER A 128 -19.16 -9.54 -16.72
C SER A 128 -18.27 -9.07 -15.56
N GLU A 129 -18.59 -9.42 -14.32
CA GLU A 129 -17.78 -9.08 -13.14
C GLU A 129 -16.49 -9.94 -13.08
N GLN A 130 -16.55 -11.17 -13.54
CA GLN A 130 -15.39 -12.03 -13.67
C GLN A 130 -14.39 -11.46 -14.70
N GLU A 131 -14.87 -10.97 -15.83
CA GLU A 131 -14.04 -10.28 -16.84
C GLU A 131 -13.36 -9.05 -16.27
N ILE A 132 -14.08 -8.25 -15.46
CA ILE A 132 -13.50 -7.09 -14.79
C ILE A 132 -12.47 -7.50 -13.74
N TRP A 133 -12.71 -8.58 -12.97
CA TRP A 133 -11.73 -9.12 -12.06
C TRP A 133 -10.46 -9.61 -12.79
N GLU A 134 -10.62 -10.28 -13.94
CA GLU A 134 -9.49 -10.69 -14.78
C GLU A 134 -8.69 -9.49 -15.31
N LEU A 135 -9.40 -8.43 -15.72
CA LEU A 135 -8.77 -7.16 -16.11
C LEU A 135 -7.99 -6.54 -14.93
N ASP A 136 -8.56 -6.53 -13.72
CA ASP A 136 -7.87 -6.10 -12.50
C ASP A 136 -6.57 -6.87 -12.28
N GLN A 137 -6.57 -8.20 -12.46
CA GLN A 137 -5.35 -9.00 -12.36
C GLN A 137 -4.32 -8.65 -13.45
N LYS A 138 -4.77 -8.42 -14.68
CA LYS A 138 -3.89 -8.01 -15.79
C LYS A 138 -3.25 -6.64 -15.51
N ILE A 139 -4.02 -5.68 -15.02
CA ILE A 139 -3.54 -4.34 -14.62
C ILE A 139 -2.52 -4.45 -13.47
N ASN A 140 -2.85 -5.20 -12.42
CA ASN A 140 -1.98 -5.39 -11.26
C ASN A 140 -0.67 -6.13 -11.61
N ASN A 141 -0.71 -7.12 -12.49
CA ASN A 141 0.48 -7.85 -12.95
C ASN A 141 1.36 -7.00 -13.86
N ARG A 142 0.77 -6.21 -14.75
CA ARG A 142 1.51 -5.24 -15.59
C ARG A 142 2.16 -4.17 -14.74
N GLY A 143 1.45 -3.69 -13.73
CA GLY A 143 1.85 -2.60 -12.86
C GLY A 143 1.70 -1.21 -13.49
N VAL A 144 1.70 -0.20 -12.64
CA VAL A 144 1.66 1.22 -13.01
C VAL A 144 3.08 1.74 -13.08
N PRO A 145 3.48 2.41 -14.19
CA PRO A 145 4.83 2.94 -14.33
C PRO A 145 5.06 4.12 -13.39
N VAL A 146 6.27 4.20 -12.84
CA VAL A 146 6.71 5.22 -11.88
C VAL A 146 8.03 5.80 -12.36
N ASP A 147 8.14 7.11 -12.36
CA ASP A 147 9.41 7.82 -12.55
C ASP A 147 10.25 7.71 -11.27
N MET A 148 11.03 6.63 -11.18
CA MET A 148 11.86 6.36 -10.01
C MET A 148 13.01 7.36 -9.85
N ASP A 149 13.50 7.96 -10.92
CA ASP A 149 14.52 9.00 -10.82
C ASP A 149 14.00 10.23 -10.07
N SER A 150 12.78 10.66 -10.40
CA SER A 150 12.10 11.75 -9.71
C SER A 150 11.73 11.40 -8.27
N VAL A 151 11.30 10.17 -8.01
CA VAL A 151 11.04 9.68 -6.64
C VAL A 151 12.31 9.74 -5.78
N VAL A 152 13.42 9.20 -6.27
CA VAL A 152 14.69 9.19 -5.54
C VAL A 152 15.22 10.62 -5.34
N ALA A 153 15.10 11.49 -6.34
CA ALA A 153 15.47 12.90 -6.24
C ALA A 153 14.63 13.60 -5.13
N ALA A 154 13.32 13.38 -5.12
CA ALA A 154 12.43 13.95 -4.12
C ALA A 154 12.72 13.42 -2.70
N ILE A 155 13.07 12.15 -2.52
CA ILE A 155 13.50 11.59 -1.23
C ILE A 155 14.75 12.32 -0.73
N ARG A 156 15.76 12.47 -1.58
CA ARG A 156 17.00 13.17 -1.22
C ARG A 156 16.75 14.64 -0.89
N TRP A 157 15.91 15.28 -1.69
CA TRP A 157 15.50 16.67 -1.45
C TRP A 157 14.78 16.81 -0.10
N CYS A 158 13.83 15.91 0.21
CA CYS A 158 13.12 15.90 1.49
C CYS A 158 14.06 15.75 2.69
N ALA A 159 15.08 14.91 2.59
CA ALA A 159 16.06 14.74 3.66
C ALA A 159 16.79 16.06 3.95
N LYS A 160 17.34 16.72 2.91
CA LYS A 160 18.01 18.03 3.05
C LYS A 160 17.10 19.11 3.62
N GLU A 161 15.86 19.19 3.15
CA GLU A 161 14.90 20.18 3.62
C GLU A 161 14.50 19.95 5.10
N ARG A 162 14.37 18.69 5.50
CA ARG A 162 14.11 18.35 6.91
C ARG A 162 15.28 18.74 7.82
N ASP A 163 16.50 18.50 7.38
CA ASP A 163 17.69 18.94 8.12
C ASP A 163 17.69 20.45 8.25
N ARG A 164 17.47 21.19 7.16
CA ARG A 164 17.36 22.66 7.17
C ARG A 164 16.28 23.18 8.12
N LEU A 165 15.10 22.53 8.14
CA LEU A 165 14.01 22.92 9.05
C LEU A 165 14.36 22.61 10.52
N ASN A 166 15.08 21.53 10.79
CA ASN A 166 15.55 21.18 12.13
C ASN A 166 16.61 22.17 12.62
N ASP A 167 17.58 22.52 11.76
CA ASP A 167 18.62 23.50 12.09
C ASP A 167 17.98 24.86 12.41
N LYS A 168 17.03 25.30 11.58
CA LYS A 168 16.28 26.53 11.81
C LYS A 168 15.47 26.48 13.11
N MET A 169 14.82 25.36 13.42
CA MET A 169 14.11 25.16 14.68
C MET A 169 15.07 25.30 15.88
N PHE A 170 16.24 24.70 15.80
CA PHE A 170 17.25 24.77 16.85
C PHE A 170 17.76 26.21 17.06
N GLU A 171 18.01 26.93 15.97
CA GLU A 171 18.47 28.32 15.98
C GLU A 171 17.45 29.25 16.64
N ILE A 172 16.20 29.30 16.15
CA ILE A 172 15.17 30.22 16.65
C ILE A 172 14.74 29.92 18.09
N THR A 173 14.92 28.68 18.54
CA THR A 173 14.62 28.28 19.92
C THR A 173 15.85 28.34 20.85
N GLU A 174 17.00 28.83 20.37
CA GLU A 174 18.26 28.85 21.10
C GLU A 174 18.64 27.49 21.70
N GLY A 175 18.38 26.40 20.93
CA GLY A 175 18.65 25.04 21.35
C GLY A 175 17.65 24.44 22.34
N ARG A 176 16.59 25.15 22.71
CA ARG A 176 15.55 24.65 23.63
C ARG A 176 14.69 23.56 23.01
N VAL A 177 14.56 23.54 21.67
CA VAL A 177 13.90 22.49 20.88
C VAL A 177 14.93 21.87 19.95
N ARG A 178 15.14 20.55 20.05
CA ARG A 178 16.18 19.84 19.31
C ARG A 178 15.91 19.73 17.81
N GLY A 179 14.67 19.91 17.39
CA GLY A 179 14.21 19.83 16.00
C GLY A 179 12.70 19.73 15.91
N CYS A 180 12.19 19.74 14.71
CA CYS A 180 10.74 19.77 14.45
C CYS A 180 9.97 18.54 14.98
N GLU A 181 10.64 17.42 15.27
CA GLU A 181 10.03 16.20 15.87
C GLU A 181 10.02 16.22 17.40
N ASP A 182 10.71 17.15 18.04
CA ASP A 182 10.73 17.28 19.50
C ASP A 182 9.44 17.92 20.00
N ILE A 183 8.38 17.12 20.05
CA ILE A 183 7.05 17.55 20.53
C ILE A 183 7.09 18.06 21.96
N ILE A 184 7.88 17.44 22.82
CA ILE A 184 7.98 17.80 24.25
C ILE A 184 8.69 19.13 24.40
N GLY A 185 9.83 19.30 23.73
CA GLY A 185 10.58 20.55 23.70
C GLY A 185 9.72 21.69 23.15
N LEU A 186 9.05 21.47 22.02
CA LEU A 186 8.22 22.49 21.40
C LEU A 186 7.01 22.91 22.26
N ARG A 187 6.36 21.97 22.96
CA ARG A 187 5.29 22.28 23.92
C ARG A 187 5.80 23.13 25.09
N LYS A 188 6.97 22.81 25.63
CA LYS A 188 7.58 23.60 26.72
C LYS A 188 7.97 24.98 26.24
N PHE A 189 8.52 25.10 25.04
CA PHE A 189 8.94 26.37 24.45
C PHE A 189 7.74 27.29 24.14
N SER A 190 6.70 26.74 23.52
CA SER A 190 5.52 27.50 23.09
C SER A 190 4.48 27.75 24.17
N GLY A 191 4.49 26.97 25.26
CA GLY A 191 3.45 26.97 26.28
C GLY A 191 2.13 26.30 25.88
N PHE A 192 2.04 25.73 24.65
CA PHE A 192 0.83 25.08 24.18
C PHE A 192 0.68 23.65 24.73
N ASN A 193 -0.52 23.27 25.10
CA ASN A 193 -0.82 21.91 25.58
C ASN A 193 -0.68 20.81 24.52
N SER A 194 -0.88 21.18 23.25
CA SER A 194 -0.76 20.26 22.12
C SER A 194 -0.21 20.99 20.90
N VAL A 195 0.68 20.33 20.16
CA VAL A 195 1.21 20.80 18.86
C VAL A 195 0.86 19.77 17.77
N ALA A 196 -0.26 19.07 17.95
CA ALA A 196 -0.80 18.15 16.96
C ALA A 196 -1.33 18.91 15.74
N LYS A 197 -1.36 18.22 14.58
CA LYS A 197 -1.79 18.81 13.30
C LYS A 197 -3.17 19.48 13.37
N SER A 198 -4.12 18.92 14.13
CA SER A 198 -5.46 19.47 14.31
C SER A 198 -5.52 20.80 15.07
N GLU A 199 -4.50 21.11 15.89
CA GLU A 199 -4.44 22.31 16.73
C GLU A 199 -3.46 23.35 16.19
N ILE A 200 -2.53 22.94 15.34
CA ILE A 200 -1.41 23.78 14.89
C ILE A 200 -1.89 25.06 14.18
N ASP A 201 -2.91 24.95 13.34
CA ASP A 201 -3.44 26.12 12.60
C ASP A 201 -4.12 27.13 13.53
N LYS A 202 -4.73 26.68 14.63
CA LYS A 202 -5.29 27.57 15.68
C LYS A 202 -4.17 28.31 16.41
N HIS A 203 -3.07 27.62 16.71
CA HIS A 203 -1.93 28.22 17.39
C HIS A 203 -1.21 29.25 16.51
N ILE A 204 -1.11 29.01 15.21
CA ILE A 204 -0.55 29.98 14.24
C ILE A 204 -1.35 31.29 14.25
N ALA A 205 -2.67 31.24 14.45
CA ALA A 205 -3.51 32.43 14.49
C ALA A 205 -3.31 33.29 15.76
N THR A 206 -2.70 32.76 16.80
CA THR A 206 -2.56 33.42 18.11
C THR A 206 -1.12 33.58 18.59
N ALA A 207 -0.17 32.87 17.96
CA ALA A 207 1.25 32.97 18.32
C ALA A 207 1.93 34.14 17.62
N GLU A 208 2.99 34.66 18.24
CA GLU A 208 3.82 35.76 17.72
C GLU A 208 5.30 35.40 17.87
N GLY A 209 6.17 36.14 17.16
CA GLY A 209 7.63 36.03 17.27
C GLY A 209 8.15 34.61 17.03
N ASP A 210 9.15 34.21 17.80
CA ASP A 210 9.83 32.92 17.68
C ASP A 210 8.88 31.72 17.88
N ILE A 211 7.84 31.91 18.71
CA ILE A 211 6.83 30.88 18.93
C ILE A 211 6.03 30.63 17.64
N LEU A 212 5.61 31.71 16.97
CA LEU A 212 4.91 31.57 15.68
C LEU A 212 5.79 30.89 14.66
N GLU A 213 7.04 31.27 14.53
CA GLU A 213 7.97 30.67 13.57
C GLU A 213 8.22 29.20 13.89
N ALA A 214 8.43 28.84 15.16
CA ALA A 214 8.59 27.45 15.57
C ALA A 214 7.36 26.56 15.24
N ILE A 215 6.15 27.07 15.45
CA ILE A 215 4.91 26.36 15.12
C ILE A 215 4.73 26.23 13.60
N GLN A 216 5.12 27.23 12.81
CA GLN A 216 5.11 27.17 11.35
C GLN A 216 6.10 26.13 10.84
N LEU A 217 7.34 26.10 11.33
CA LEU A 217 8.34 25.08 11.00
C LEU A 217 7.82 23.67 11.32
N ARG A 218 7.20 23.48 12.47
CA ARG A 218 6.58 22.20 12.84
C ARG A 218 5.46 21.79 11.88
N ARG A 219 4.59 22.73 11.49
CA ARG A 219 3.53 22.48 10.50
C ARG A 219 4.11 22.04 9.16
N ASP A 220 5.13 22.73 8.68
CA ASP A 220 5.73 22.42 7.38
C ASP A 220 6.49 21.10 7.42
N TYR A 221 7.22 20.82 8.48
CA TYR A 221 7.88 19.53 8.69
C TYR A 221 6.90 18.34 8.75
N ALA A 222 5.73 18.53 9.35
CA ALA A 222 4.73 17.47 9.54
C ALA A 222 3.97 17.06 8.27
N LYS A 223 4.32 17.60 7.09
CA LYS A 223 3.74 17.20 5.82
C LYS A 223 4.00 15.70 5.56
N THR A 224 2.92 14.92 5.45
CA THR A 224 2.98 13.45 5.38
C THR A 224 3.28 12.87 3.99
N SER A 225 3.44 13.74 2.99
CA SER A 225 3.71 13.35 1.59
C SER A 225 5.00 12.51 1.43
N THR A 226 6.00 12.71 2.30
CA THR A 226 7.25 11.94 2.29
C THR A 226 7.05 10.43 2.50
N LYS A 227 6.03 10.01 3.29
CA LYS A 227 5.68 8.59 3.46
C LYS A 227 5.19 7.93 2.16
N LYS A 228 4.65 8.72 1.24
CA LYS A 228 4.25 8.23 -0.09
C LYS A 228 5.46 7.94 -0.96
N LEU A 229 6.51 8.75 -0.89
CA LEU A 229 7.78 8.51 -1.58
C LEU A 229 8.43 7.20 -1.11
N GLU A 230 8.48 6.95 0.20
CA GLU A 230 8.96 5.67 0.74
C GLU A 230 8.11 4.48 0.25
N ALA A 231 6.81 4.68 0.09
CA ALA A 231 5.93 3.63 -0.43
C ALA A 231 6.17 3.37 -1.93
N PHE A 232 6.51 4.39 -2.72
CA PHE A 232 6.97 4.24 -4.09
C PHE A 232 8.29 3.44 -4.13
N GLU A 233 9.29 3.88 -3.38
CA GLU A 233 10.62 3.25 -3.34
C GLU A 233 10.56 1.76 -2.98
N ARG A 234 9.79 1.41 -1.91
CA ARG A 234 9.65 0.02 -1.45
C ARG A 234 8.72 -0.82 -2.32
N GLY A 235 7.83 -0.20 -3.06
CA GLY A 235 6.76 -0.89 -3.80
C GLY A 235 7.02 -1.05 -5.28
N THR A 236 7.93 -0.25 -5.85
CA THR A 236 8.27 -0.32 -7.27
C THR A 236 9.25 -1.46 -7.52
N MET A 237 8.99 -2.20 -8.57
CA MET A 237 9.81 -3.34 -9.00
C MET A 237 10.99 -2.84 -9.86
N PRO A 238 12.02 -3.70 -10.15
CA PRO A 238 13.15 -3.31 -10.98
C PRO A 238 12.81 -2.89 -12.43
N ASP A 239 11.58 -3.12 -12.86
CA ASP A 239 11.04 -2.67 -14.16
C ASP A 239 10.37 -1.29 -14.09
N ASP A 240 10.63 -0.52 -13.03
CA ASP A 240 10.03 0.78 -12.71
C ASP A 240 8.50 0.76 -12.68
N ARG A 241 7.91 -0.40 -12.33
CA ARG A 241 6.47 -0.57 -12.22
C ARG A 241 6.04 -0.97 -10.82
N MET A 242 4.99 -0.34 -10.33
CA MET A 242 4.37 -0.69 -9.08
C MET A 242 3.22 -1.66 -9.33
N LYS A 243 3.38 -2.91 -8.86
CA LYS A 243 2.43 -4.01 -9.06
C LYS A 243 1.53 -4.21 -7.84
N GLY A 244 0.30 -4.72 -8.08
CA GLY A 244 -0.64 -5.06 -7.00
C GLY A 244 -1.13 -3.84 -6.21
N ILE A 245 -1.35 -2.71 -6.87
CA ILE A 245 -1.80 -1.47 -6.20
C ILE A 245 -3.31 -1.26 -6.24
N PHE A 246 -4.05 -2.10 -6.94
CA PHE A 246 -5.50 -2.06 -7.00
C PHE A 246 -6.11 -3.32 -6.38
N GLN A 247 -7.31 -3.17 -5.85
CA GLN A 247 -8.11 -4.28 -5.36
C GLN A 247 -9.54 -4.15 -5.84
N PHE A 248 -9.95 -5.11 -6.65
CA PHE A 248 -11.32 -5.30 -7.09
C PHE A 248 -12.24 -5.48 -5.87
N TYR A 249 -13.40 -4.81 -5.86
CA TYR A 249 -14.31 -4.73 -4.70
C TYR A 249 -13.62 -4.36 -3.38
N GLY A 250 -12.54 -3.58 -3.44
CA GLY A 250 -11.75 -3.22 -2.25
C GLY A 250 -12.49 -2.31 -1.25
N ALA A 251 -13.60 -1.70 -1.66
CA ALA A 251 -14.54 -0.95 -0.84
C ALA A 251 -15.91 -1.67 -0.85
N PRO A 252 -16.15 -2.67 0.00
CA PRO A 252 -17.32 -3.55 -0.07
C PRO A 252 -18.66 -2.83 0.04
N SER A 253 -18.74 -1.72 0.78
CA SER A 253 -19.97 -0.94 0.94
C SER A 253 -20.45 -0.25 -0.34
N THR A 254 -19.53 0.01 -1.29
CA THR A 254 -19.83 0.75 -2.52
C THR A 254 -19.53 -0.04 -3.79
N GLY A 255 -18.88 -1.19 -3.69
CA GLY A 255 -18.42 -1.99 -4.82
C GLY A 255 -17.25 -1.36 -5.60
N ARG A 256 -16.69 -0.23 -5.16
CA ARG A 256 -15.59 0.46 -5.84
C ARG A 256 -14.26 -0.27 -5.64
N TRP A 257 -13.36 -0.11 -6.58
CA TRP A 257 -11.96 -0.47 -6.40
C TRP A 257 -11.32 0.34 -5.27
N ALA A 258 -10.43 -0.30 -4.52
CA ALA A 258 -9.60 0.38 -3.54
C ALA A 258 -8.13 0.35 -3.97
N GLY A 259 -7.42 1.45 -3.74
CA GLY A 259 -5.97 1.49 -3.88
C GLY A 259 -5.28 0.79 -2.72
N ARG A 260 -4.14 0.19 -3.00
CA ARG A 260 -3.23 -0.41 -2.03
C ARG A 260 -1.88 0.30 -2.08
N ARG A 261 -1.02 0.05 -1.09
CA ARG A 261 0.34 0.62 -1.00
C ARG A 261 0.31 2.15 -1.04
N VAL A 262 0.68 2.78 -2.16
CA VAL A 262 0.70 4.25 -2.32
C VAL A 262 -0.68 4.89 -2.33
N GLN A 263 -1.71 4.15 -2.71
CA GLN A 263 -3.09 4.63 -2.81
C GLN A 263 -3.19 5.94 -3.63
N PRO A 264 -3.02 5.90 -4.96
CA PRO A 264 -2.97 7.10 -5.80
C PRO A 264 -4.21 8.00 -5.70
N GLN A 265 -5.38 7.40 -5.45
CA GLN A 265 -6.64 8.13 -5.25
C GLN A 265 -6.61 9.07 -4.03
N ASN A 266 -5.71 8.81 -3.07
CA ASN A 266 -5.54 9.61 -1.85
C ASN A 266 -4.36 10.60 -1.96
N PHE A 267 -3.81 10.81 -3.15
CA PHE A 267 -2.81 11.87 -3.34
C PHE A 267 -3.48 13.23 -3.20
N PRO A 268 -2.83 14.20 -2.55
CA PRO A 268 -3.34 15.54 -2.45
C PRO A 268 -3.57 16.13 -3.85
N ARG A 269 -4.52 17.06 -3.95
CA ARG A 269 -4.64 17.89 -5.14
C ARG A 269 -3.48 18.87 -5.16
N PRO A 270 -2.81 19.05 -6.31
CA PRO A 270 -1.77 20.07 -6.43
C PRO A 270 -2.29 21.47 -6.08
N THR A 271 -1.43 22.28 -5.50
CA THR A 271 -1.70 23.69 -5.15
C THR A 271 -1.05 24.66 -6.14
N CYS A 272 -0.31 24.17 -7.12
CA CYS A 272 0.36 24.92 -8.19
C CYS A 272 -0.07 24.42 -9.57
N SER A 273 0.33 25.13 -10.61
CA SER A 273 0.02 24.77 -12.01
C SER A 273 0.74 23.51 -12.48
N GLN A 274 0.29 22.94 -13.59
CA GLN A 274 0.89 21.77 -14.20
C GLN A 274 2.34 22.08 -14.68
N GLU A 275 2.56 23.25 -15.27
CA GLU A 275 3.87 23.70 -15.74
C GLU A 275 4.87 23.81 -14.57
N GLU A 276 4.41 24.27 -13.41
CA GLU A 276 5.26 24.33 -12.23
C GLU A 276 5.60 22.94 -11.68
N ILE A 277 4.68 21.97 -11.74
CA ILE A 277 4.93 20.57 -11.39
C ILE A 277 5.99 19.97 -12.32
N GLU A 278 5.83 20.15 -13.62
CA GLU A 278 6.76 19.66 -14.64
C GLU A 278 8.15 20.24 -14.42
N ARG A 279 8.26 21.57 -14.24
CA ARG A 279 9.51 22.24 -13.94
C ARG A 279 10.20 21.66 -12.71
N ARG A 280 9.47 21.47 -11.59
CA ARG A 280 10.03 20.90 -10.35
C ARG A 280 10.54 19.48 -10.53
N ILE A 281 9.84 18.68 -11.32
CA ILE A 281 10.25 17.31 -11.63
C ILE A 281 11.51 17.32 -12.51
N GLU A 282 11.56 18.14 -13.54
CA GLU A 282 12.70 18.25 -14.47
C GLU A 282 13.95 18.80 -13.77
N GLU A 283 13.81 19.89 -13.01
CA GLU A 283 14.91 20.51 -12.26
C GLU A 283 15.31 19.74 -11.00
N ARG A 284 14.47 18.75 -10.58
CA ARG A 284 14.63 17.99 -9.32
C ARG A 284 14.68 18.88 -8.07
N ASP A 285 14.01 20.02 -8.14
CA ASP A 285 13.84 20.97 -7.05
C ASP A 285 12.38 21.09 -6.68
N MET A 286 12.03 20.55 -5.51
CA MET A 286 10.65 20.54 -5.02
C MET A 286 10.20 21.85 -4.38
N GLY A 287 11.12 22.80 -4.15
CA GLY A 287 10.87 24.11 -3.55
C GLY A 287 10.42 24.06 -2.09
N SER A 288 9.58 23.11 -1.71
CA SER A 288 9.08 22.92 -0.35
C SER A 288 8.54 21.50 -0.14
N LEU A 289 8.31 21.11 1.12
CA LEU A 289 7.63 19.83 1.40
C LEU A 289 6.17 19.79 0.86
N GLN A 290 5.54 20.96 0.66
CA GLN A 290 4.28 21.06 -0.07
C GLN A 290 4.50 20.78 -1.57
N GLY A 291 5.57 21.31 -2.15
CA GLY A 291 5.91 21.05 -3.54
C GLY A 291 6.14 19.56 -3.84
N VAL A 292 6.71 18.81 -2.90
CA VAL A 292 6.76 17.33 -2.98
C VAL A 292 5.36 16.73 -3.06
N ALA A 293 4.42 17.22 -2.24
CA ALA A 293 3.04 16.74 -2.27
C ALA A 293 2.36 17.04 -3.62
N ASP A 294 2.62 18.19 -4.18
CA ASP A 294 2.09 18.62 -5.47
C ASP A 294 2.63 17.76 -6.62
N CYS A 295 3.89 17.31 -6.55
CA CYS A 295 4.55 16.50 -7.56
C CYS A 295 4.20 14.99 -7.51
N LEU A 296 3.56 14.48 -6.44
CA LEU A 296 3.32 13.03 -6.28
C LEU A 296 2.56 12.39 -7.44
N ARG A 297 1.61 13.10 -8.05
CA ARG A 297 0.85 12.60 -9.22
C ARG A 297 1.71 12.52 -10.46
N GLY A 298 2.59 13.49 -10.68
CA GLY A 298 3.51 13.54 -11.79
C GLY A 298 4.59 12.43 -11.76
N MET A 299 4.82 11.82 -10.59
CA MET A 299 5.71 10.66 -10.47
C MET A 299 5.11 9.37 -11.04
N ILE A 300 3.80 9.34 -11.33
CA ILE A 300 3.16 8.31 -12.14
C ILE A 300 3.23 8.80 -13.59
N ALA A 301 4.18 8.28 -14.33
CA ALA A 301 4.49 8.76 -15.68
C ALA A 301 4.45 7.62 -16.69
N ALA A 302 4.04 7.93 -17.93
CA ALA A 302 4.11 6.97 -19.01
C ALA A 302 5.57 6.62 -19.32
N PRO A 303 5.89 5.36 -19.69
CA PRO A 303 7.19 5.02 -20.24
C PRO A 303 7.51 5.85 -21.50
N LYS A 304 8.78 6.03 -21.78
CA LYS A 304 9.22 6.78 -22.97
C LYS A 304 8.53 6.28 -24.25
N GLY A 305 7.94 7.19 -24.99
CA GLY A 305 7.21 6.89 -26.24
C GLY A 305 5.76 6.38 -26.02
N GLN A 306 5.25 6.49 -24.81
CA GLN A 306 3.86 6.19 -24.46
C GLN A 306 3.21 7.40 -23.79
N GLU A 307 1.89 7.41 -23.73
CA GLU A 307 1.09 8.45 -23.06
C GLU A 307 0.12 7.83 -22.07
N LEU A 308 -0.20 8.56 -20.99
CA LEU A 308 -1.27 8.23 -20.06
C LEU A 308 -2.53 8.97 -20.52
N ILE A 309 -3.53 8.21 -20.92
CA ILE A 309 -4.85 8.76 -21.25
C ILE A 309 -5.72 8.71 -19.99
N CYS A 310 -6.17 9.88 -19.51
CA CYS A 310 -7.06 10.00 -18.37
C CYS A 310 -8.47 10.31 -18.87
N ALA A 311 -9.44 9.52 -18.44
CA ALA A 311 -10.85 9.75 -18.71
C ALA A 311 -11.68 9.51 -17.45
N ASP A 312 -12.73 10.31 -17.25
CA ASP A 312 -13.66 10.18 -16.14
C ASP A 312 -15.10 10.37 -16.63
N PHE A 313 -16.01 9.62 -16.05
CA PHE A 313 -17.45 9.80 -16.34
C PHE A 313 -17.98 10.95 -15.48
N SER A 314 -18.55 11.97 -16.11
CA SER A 314 -19.26 13.00 -15.37
C SER A 314 -20.56 12.44 -14.79
N SER A 315 -20.85 12.79 -13.52
CA SER A 315 -22.12 12.47 -12.86
C SER A 315 -22.53 11.00 -12.85
N ILE A 316 -21.56 10.07 -12.73
CA ILE A 316 -21.86 8.63 -12.71
C ILE A 316 -22.77 8.20 -11.56
N GLU A 317 -22.91 9.04 -10.54
CA GLU A 317 -23.75 8.81 -9.36
C GLU A 317 -25.13 9.54 -9.46
N ALA A 318 -25.42 10.16 -10.58
CA ALA A 318 -26.69 10.89 -10.81
C ALA A 318 -27.82 9.95 -11.25
#